data_34a5630f70a535dda46adb5b021a1cd3
#
_entry.id   34a5630f70a535dda46adb5b021a1cd3
#
_cell.length_a   1.000
_cell.length_b   1.000
_cell.length_c   1.000
_cell.angle_alpha   90.00
_cell.angle_beta   90.00
_cell.angle_gamma   90.00
#
_symmetry.space_group_name_H-M   'P 1'
#
loop_
_entity.id
_entity.type
_entity.pdbx_description
1 polymer ?
#
loop_
_entity_poly.entity_id
_entity_poly.type
_entity_poly.pdbx_seq_one_letter_code
_entity_poly.pdbx_strand_id
1 'polypeptide(L)'
;MELTVTILAAVMVATTAFYLLQVYKFDLQMMQQNSYRNERYFKWWRMSKDYASMSRISDLAVFLLLVSMFPKVVTLPIAIIVFAIKAAILLKKKYKKPLVMTKRVWRLLSAMIVATLIVAALSCSPHADAGINITDAGAALTAMAVLSWGVLALCNAAMQPVEKSINNSYVNDARRIIGEMPSLKVIGITGSYGKTSTKHYLNRILSEQFNVVMTPGSFNTPMGVTRTIREMLKPYTEIFICEMGAKQRGDINEICDIVHPQYGIIAAVGEQHMESFKSIENVQRTKFELADALPADGFCVVNDDFPYVANREVDNTSCLRYAVQATANADYTARNIEYSEHGTRFDVADKKGGTVMSLETRLVGECNISNLLAAVVMAMKLGVPADKIRYAVSQIEQVEHRLNMKRTPGGVTIIDDAFNSNPHGSRMALDVLARMTRGKRIVVTPGMIELGDRQQALNEAFGEHIAETVDVAIVVGQYNRDAIVEGIKKSGTFNDDNLIVVDSFAEAR
;
A
#
# COMPACT_ATOMS: atom_id res chain seq x y z
N MET A 1 38.42 -18.58 -41.63
CA MET A 1 38.08 -17.23 -41.15
C MET A 1 36.59 -17.02 -41.09
N GLU A 2 35.79 -17.36 -42.10
CA GLU A 2 34.32 -17.23 -42.11
C GLU A 2 33.62 -18.04 -41.00
N LEU A 3 33.98 -19.32 -40.83
CA LEU A 3 33.41 -20.17 -39.78
C LEU A 3 33.63 -19.60 -38.39
N THR A 4 34.82 -19.07 -38.09
CA THR A 4 35.15 -18.43 -36.82
C THR A 4 34.30 -17.19 -36.55
N VAL A 5 34.09 -16.35 -37.58
CA VAL A 5 33.27 -15.15 -37.49
C VAL A 5 31.77 -15.53 -37.26
N THR A 6 31.29 -16.56 -37.94
CA THR A 6 29.91 -17.05 -37.77
C THR A 6 29.67 -17.59 -36.35
N ILE A 7 30.60 -18.37 -35.80
CA ILE A 7 30.54 -18.87 -34.41
C ILE A 7 30.53 -17.68 -33.42
N LEU A 8 31.45 -16.72 -33.58
CA LEU A 8 31.53 -15.55 -32.72
C LEU A 8 30.24 -14.71 -32.80
N ALA A 9 29.66 -14.55 -33.99
CA ALA A 9 28.40 -13.84 -34.15
C ALA A 9 27.22 -14.56 -33.44
N ALA A 10 27.13 -15.87 -33.54
CA ALA A 10 26.13 -16.66 -32.83
C ALA A 10 26.27 -16.55 -31.29
N VAL A 11 27.51 -16.62 -30.78
CA VAL A 11 27.80 -16.44 -29.35
C VAL A 11 27.44 -15.02 -28.89
N MET A 12 27.77 -14.01 -29.69
CA MET A 12 27.39 -12.60 -29.41
C MET A 12 25.90 -12.44 -29.34
N VAL A 13 25.13 -12.96 -30.29
CA VAL A 13 23.64 -12.91 -30.28
C VAL A 13 23.07 -13.59 -29.02
N ALA A 14 23.57 -14.78 -28.67
CA ALA A 14 23.14 -15.50 -27.46
C ALA A 14 23.45 -14.70 -26.19
N THR A 15 24.65 -14.10 -26.09
CA THR A 15 25.03 -13.28 -24.92
C THR A 15 24.23 -12.01 -24.83
N THR A 16 23.93 -11.35 -25.95
CA THR A 16 23.07 -10.15 -26.00
C THR A 16 21.64 -10.48 -25.66
N ALA A 17 21.11 -11.61 -26.13
CA ALA A 17 19.78 -12.08 -25.75
C ALA A 17 19.66 -12.39 -24.25
N PHE A 18 20.71 -12.99 -23.67
CA PHE A 18 20.77 -13.22 -22.23
C PHE A 18 20.80 -11.90 -21.42
N TYR A 19 21.59 -10.93 -21.87
CA TYR A 19 21.60 -9.57 -21.29
C TYR A 19 20.24 -8.92 -21.40
N LEU A 20 19.59 -8.94 -22.56
CA LEU A 20 18.26 -8.40 -22.79
C LEU A 20 17.22 -9.03 -21.83
N LEU A 21 17.29 -10.33 -21.59
CA LEU A 21 16.43 -11.01 -20.64
C LEU A 21 16.60 -10.46 -19.20
N GLN A 22 17.82 -10.14 -18.78
CA GLN A 22 18.04 -9.53 -17.45
C GLN A 22 17.49 -8.09 -17.40
N VAL A 23 17.62 -7.33 -18.49
CA VAL A 23 17.02 -6.00 -18.64
C VAL A 23 15.48 -6.09 -18.54
N TYR A 24 14.85 -7.04 -19.22
CA TYR A 24 13.41 -7.27 -19.16
C TYR A 24 12.94 -7.64 -17.75
N LYS A 25 13.66 -8.50 -17.04
CA LYS A 25 13.36 -8.84 -15.65
C LYS A 25 13.42 -7.60 -14.76
N PHE A 26 14.39 -6.73 -14.93
CA PHE A 26 14.49 -5.47 -14.19
C PHE A 26 13.33 -4.55 -14.48
N ASP A 27 13.00 -4.31 -15.75
CA ASP A 27 11.90 -3.42 -16.14
C ASP A 27 10.52 -3.96 -15.67
N LEU A 28 10.31 -5.29 -15.77
CA LEU A 28 9.11 -5.97 -15.24
C LEU A 28 8.99 -5.84 -13.73
N GLN A 29 10.11 -5.93 -13.00
CA GLN A 29 10.13 -5.70 -11.55
C GLN A 29 9.68 -4.29 -11.22
N MET A 30 10.19 -3.29 -11.92
CA MET A 30 9.79 -1.90 -11.71
C MET A 30 8.32 -1.68 -12.11
N MET A 31 7.85 -2.28 -13.19
CA MET A 31 6.45 -2.24 -13.58
C MET A 31 5.53 -2.89 -12.53
N GLN A 32 5.94 -4.04 -11.96
CA GLN A 32 5.22 -4.71 -10.87
C GLN A 32 5.16 -3.84 -9.61
N GLN A 33 6.25 -3.19 -9.22
CA GLN A 33 6.30 -2.27 -8.08
C GLN A 33 5.42 -1.03 -8.30
N ASN A 34 5.24 -0.60 -9.55
CA ASN A 34 4.35 0.48 -9.95
C ASN A 34 2.90 0.01 -10.25
N SER A 35 2.52 -1.18 -9.77
CA SER A 35 1.17 -1.74 -9.89
C SER A 35 0.70 -1.89 -11.34
N TYR A 36 1.59 -2.10 -12.29
CA TYR A 36 1.34 -2.20 -13.73
C TYR A 36 0.62 -0.99 -14.34
N ARG A 37 0.80 0.20 -13.75
CA ARG A 37 0.28 1.47 -14.27
C ARG A 37 1.37 2.21 -15.02
N ASN A 38 1.15 2.43 -16.31
CA ASN A 38 2.14 3.09 -17.17
C ASN A 38 2.50 4.49 -16.68
N GLU A 39 1.51 5.27 -16.18
CA GLU A 39 1.76 6.63 -15.68
C GLU A 39 2.73 6.62 -14.48
N ARG A 40 2.54 5.69 -13.54
CA ARG A 40 3.42 5.53 -12.37
C ARG A 40 4.80 5.02 -12.78
N TYR A 41 4.84 4.08 -13.72
CA TYR A 41 6.08 3.54 -14.24
C TYR A 41 6.92 4.62 -14.94
N PHE A 42 6.30 5.47 -15.79
CA PHE A 42 6.97 6.60 -16.43
C PHE A 42 7.37 7.69 -15.44
N LYS A 43 6.54 7.99 -14.41
CA LYS A 43 6.92 8.91 -13.33
C LYS A 43 8.16 8.38 -12.60
N TRP A 44 8.16 7.11 -12.20
CA TRP A 44 9.32 6.46 -11.60
C TRP A 44 10.55 6.53 -12.51
N TRP A 45 10.41 6.17 -13.78
CA TRP A 45 11.50 6.17 -14.76
C TRP A 45 12.15 7.55 -14.90
N ARG A 46 11.35 8.63 -14.95
CA ARG A 46 11.84 10.02 -15.02
C ARG A 46 12.54 10.46 -13.73
N MET A 47 12.02 10.07 -12.56
CA MET A 47 12.52 10.50 -11.25
C MET A 47 13.70 9.68 -10.76
N SER A 48 13.82 8.43 -11.17
CA SER A 48 14.81 7.49 -10.64
C SER A 48 16.25 7.86 -10.99
N LYS A 49 16.45 8.82 -11.95
CA LYS A 49 17.76 9.13 -12.52
C LYS A 49 18.55 7.83 -12.81
N ASP A 50 17.82 6.74 -13.12
CA ASP A 50 18.43 5.45 -13.38
C ASP A 50 19.21 5.58 -14.69
N TYR A 51 20.49 5.90 -14.54
CA TYR A 51 21.46 6.00 -15.63
C TYR A 51 21.58 4.69 -16.43
N ALA A 52 20.91 3.63 -15.99
CA ALA A 52 20.81 2.38 -16.75
C ALA A 52 20.24 2.62 -18.16
N SER A 53 19.29 3.54 -18.33
CA SER A 53 18.77 3.92 -19.65
C SER A 53 19.81 4.66 -20.48
N MET A 54 20.55 5.60 -19.89
CA MET A 54 21.62 6.33 -20.58
C MET A 54 22.79 5.41 -20.92
N SER A 55 23.17 4.52 -20.01
CA SER A 55 24.21 3.52 -20.30
C SER A 55 23.80 2.53 -21.42
N ARG A 56 22.49 2.23 -21.53
CA ARG A 56 21.95 1.41 -22.62
C ARG A 56 22.06 2.11 -23.97
N ILE A 57 21.78 3.43 -24.04
CA ILE A 57 21.96 4.23 -25.25
C ILE A 57 23.43 4.24 -25.68
N SER A 58 24.34 4.46 -24.73
CA SER A 58 25.78 4.39 -25.01
C SER A 58 26.23 3.00 -25.49
N ASP A 59 25.63 1.93 -24.98
CA ASP A 59 25.90 0.56 -25.42
C ASP A 59 25.55 0.36 -26.90
N LEU A 60 24.39 0.84 -27.34
CA LEU A 60 24.01 0.76 -28.73
C LEU A 60 24.95 1.58 -29.62
N ALA A 61 25.27 2.82 -29.21
CA ALA A 61 26.14 3.70 -29.95
C ALA A 61 27.58 3.07 -30.09
N VAL A 62 28.10 2.56 -28.97
CA VAL A 62 29.43 1.89 -28.97
C VAL A 62 29.39 0.62 -29.80
N PHE A 63 28.34 -0.21 -29.67
CA PHE A 63 28.20 -1.42 -30.49
C PHE A 63 28.17 -1.10 -31.99
N LEU A 64 27.35 -0.12 -32.40
CA LEU A 64 27.25 0.30 -33.82
C LEU A 64 28.60 0.87 -34.35
N LEU A 65 29.26 1.71 -33.55
CA LEU A 65 30.58 2.26 -33.87
C LEU A 65 31.62 1.16 -34.04
N LEU A 66 31.71 0.24 -33.08
CA LEU A 66 32.68 -0.86 -33.16
C LEU A 66 32.44 -1.71 -34.39
N VAL A 67 31.19 -2.08 -34.69
CA VAL A 67 30.85 -2.93 -35.85
C VAL A 67 31.14 -2.22 -37.18
N SER A 68 31.01 -0.88 -37.21
CA SER A 68 31.27 -0.09 -38.44
C SER A 68 32.76 0.22 -38.69
N MET A 69 33.55 0.36 -37.63
CA MET A 69 34.95 0.84 -37.74
C MET A 69 36.01 -0.27 -37.70
N PHE A 70 35.70 -1.44 -37.15
CA PHE A 70 36.71 -2.49 -36.93
C PHE A 70 36.27 -3.85 -37.50
N PRO A 71 37.28 -4.73 -37.81
CA PRO A 71 36.99 -6.09 -38.30
C PRO A 71 36.14 -6.89 -37.31
N LYS A 72 35.18 -7.66 -37.81
CA LYS A 72 34.22 -8.47 -36.98
C LYS A 72 34.97 -9.44 -36.01
N VAL A 73 36.15 -9.91 -36.35
CA VAL A 73 36.98 -10.78 -35.48
C VAL A 73 37.40 -10.09 -34.18
N VAL A 74 37.52 -8.77 -34.19
CA VAL A 74 37.89 -7.97 -33.01
C VAL A 74 36.63 -7.48 -32.26
N THR A 75 35.62 -7.03 -33.00
CA THR A 75 34.44 -6.41 -32.40
C THR A 75 33.50 -7.37 -31.69
N LEU A 76 33.32 -8.60 -32.24
CA LEU A 76 32.42 -9.58 -31.66
C LEU A 76 32.87 -10.09 -30.27
N PRO A 77 34.13 -10.45 -30.02
CA PRO A 77 34.61 -10.79 -28.69
C PRO A 77 34.45 -9.67 -27.68
N ILE A 78 34.71 -8.41 -28.07
CA ILE A 78 34.54 -7.25 -27.20
C ILE A 78 33.06 -7.13 -26.80
N ALA A 79 32.12 -7.20 -27.75
CA ALA A 79 30.66 -7.14 -27.48
C ALA A 79 30.22 -8.27 -26.55
N ILE A 80 30.70 -9.51 -26.77
CA ILE A 80 30.40 -10.67 -25.89
C ILE A 80 30.83 -10.37 -24.46
N ILE A 81 32.04 -9.89 -24.25
CA ILE A 81 32.58 -9.59 -22.91
C ILE A 81 31.75 -8.48 -22.23
N VAL A 82 31.47 -7.39 -22.95
CA VAL A 82 30.70 -6.25 -22.42
C VAL A 82 29.27 -6.68 -21.99
N PHE A 83 28.56 -7.40 -22.85
CA PHE A 83 27.19 -7.84 -22.52
C PHE A 83 27.18 -8.90 -21.43
N ALA A 84 28.17 -9.79 -21.36
CA ALA A 84 28.32 -10.76 -20.28
C ALA A 84 28.53 -10.06 -18.91
N ILE A 85 29.44 -9.07 -18.87
CA ILE A 85 29.70 -8.28 -17.65
C ILE A 85 28.41 -7.55 -17.21
N LYS A 86 27.71 -6.89 -18.13
CA LYS A 86 26.48 -6.16 -17.81
C LYS A 86 25.36 -7.09 -17.33
N ALA A 87 25.20 -8.25 -17.94
CA ALA A 87 24.28 -9.28 -17.46
C ALA A 87 24.62 -9.74 -16.04
N ALA A 88 25.93 -9.97 -15.76
CA ALA A 88 26.36 -10.35 -14.42
C ALA A 88 26.14 -9.28 -13.36
N ILE A 89 26.29 -8.00 -13.72
CA ILE A 89 25.98 -6.88 -12.82
C ILE A 89 24.47 -6.88 -12.45
N LEU A 90 23.59 -7.03 -13.44
CA LEU A 90 22.13 -7.09 -13.20
C LEU A 90 21.73 -8.30 -12.34
N LEU A 91 22.35 -9.45 -12.55
CA LEU A 91 22.12 -10.67 -11.76
C LEU A 91 22.52 -10.51 -10.29
N LYS A 92 23.61 -9.79 -10.01
CA LYS A 92 24.11 -9.56 -8.65
C LYS A 92 23.35 -8.47 -7.89
N LYS A 93 22.58 -7.65 -8.58
CA LYS A 93 21.87 -6.52 -7.97
C LYS A 93 20.75 -7.04 -7.05
N LYS A 94 20.87 -6.75 -5.74
CA LYS A 94 19.86 -7.10 -4.75
C LYS A 94 18.81 -5.99 -4.66
N TYR A 95 17.54 -6.37 -4.58
CA TYR A 95 16.43 -5.45 -4.47
C TYR A 95 15.67 -5.68 -3.17
N LYS A 96 15.15 -4.62 -2.54
CA LYS A 96 14.29 -4.72 -1.34
C LYS A 96 13.02 -5.54 -1.61
N LYS A 97 12.46 -5.44 -2.81
CA LYS A 97 11.30 -6.23 -3.26
C LYS A 97 11.68 -6.92 -4.56
N PRO A 98 12.04 -8.21 -4.55
CA PRO A 98 12.40 -8.96 -5.78
C PRO A 98 11.18 -9.13 -6.70
N LEU A 99 11.45 -9.41 -7.98
CA LEU A 99 10.42 -9.74 -8.96
C LEU A 99 9.72 -11.06 -8.56
N VAL A 100 8.39 -11.01 -8.43
CA VAL A 100 7.57 -12.18 -8.23
C VAL A 100 7.01 -12.64 -9.58
N MET A 101 7.35 -13.85 -10.02
CA MET A 101 6.94 -14.41 -11.31
C MET A 101 5.46 -14.84 -11.29
N THR A 102 4.55 -13.87 -11.39
CA THR A 102 3.11 -14.10 -11.49
C THR A 102 2.69 -14.48 -12.93
N LYS A 103 1.49 -15.03 -13.10
CA LYS A 103 0.92 -15.31 -14.45
C LYS A 103 0.90 -14.04 -15.33
N ARG A 104 0.67 -12.85 -14.75
CA ARG A 104 0.73 -11.58 -15.48
C ARG A 104 2.15 -11.24 -15.94
N VAL A 105 3.16 -11.44 -15.08
CA VAL A 105 4.57 -11.23 -15.44
C VAL A 105 4.97 -12.15 -16.59
N TRP A 106 4.56 -13.43 -16.54
CA TRP A 106 4.83 -14.36 -17.63
C TRP A 106 4.19 -13.91 -18.96
N ARG A 107 2.92 -13.46 -18.95
CA ARG A 107 2.26 -12.96 -20.16
C ARG A 107 2.99 -11.73 -20.73
N LEU A 108 3.38 -10.76 -19.89
CA LEU A 108 4.12 -9.58 -20.32
C LEU A 108 5.50 -9.94 -20.86
N LEU A 109 6.24 -10.81 -20.18
CA LEU A 109 7.54 -11.29 -20.64
C LEU A 109 7.42 -12.00 -22.00
N SER A 110 6.43 -12.86 -22.18
CA SER A 110 6.18 -13.51 -23.46
C SER A 110 5.84 -12.52 -24.57
N ALA A 111 5.02 -11.50 -24.28
CA ALA A 111 4.71 -10.45 -25.24
C ALA A 111 5.97 -9.66 -25.66
N MET A 112 6.84 -9.32 -24.70
CA MET A 112 8.11 -8.64 -24.98
C MET A 112 9.06 -9.52 -25.80
N ILE A 113 9.14 -10.82 -25.51
CA ILE A 113 9.94 -11.77 -26.28
C ILE A 113 9.41 -11.86 -27.73
N VAL A 114 8.09 -11.99 -27.90
CA VAL A 114 7.47 -12.01 -29.24
C VAL A 114 7.77 -10.73 -30.01
N ALA A 115 7.61 -9.56 -29.38
CA ALA A 115 7.97 -8.27 -30.00
C ALA A 115 9.45 -8.23 -30.42
N THR A 116 10.35 -8.76 -29.59
CA THR A 116 11.77 -8.85 -29.88
C THR A 116 12.04 -9.75 -31.08
N LEU A 117 11.41 -10.92 -31.13
CA LEU A 117 11.57 -11.87 -32.24
C LEU A 117 11.08 -11.28 -33.57
N ILE A 118 9.96 -10.52 -33.54
CA ILE A 118 9.45 -9.82 -34.72
C ILE A 118 10.48 -8.78 -35.20
N VAL A 119 10.99 -7.93 -34.29
CA VAL A 119 11.99 -6.90 -34.65
C VAL A 119 13.26 -7.56 -35.19
N ALA A 120 13.76 -8.60 -34.54
CA ALA A 120 14.93 -9.34 -34.98
C ALA A 120 14.72 -9.98 -36.39
N ALA A 121 13.55 -10.59 -36.62
CA ALA A 121 13.23 -11.19 -37.92
C ALA A 121 13.14 -10.14 -39.02
N LEU A 122 12.52 -8.97 -38.75
CA LEU A 122 12.45 -7.87 -39.71
C LEU A 122 13.83 -7.26 -40.00
N SER A 123 14.72 -7.20 -39.00
CA SER A 123 16.09 -6.69 -39.18
C SER A 123 17.00 -7.67 -39.96
N CYS A 124 16.68 -8.95 -39.90
CA CYS A 124 17.44 -10.00 -40.60
C CYS A 124 16.81 -10.35 -41.96
N SER A 125 15.81 -9.61 -42.46
CA SER A 125 15.20 -9.87 -43.77
C SER A 125 16.25 -9.65 -44.87
N PRO A 126 16.41 -10.58 -45.86
CA PRO A 126 17.45 -10.52 -46.86
C PRO A 126 17.26 -9.28 -47.71
N HIS A 127 18.25 -8.38 -47.77
CA HIS A 127 18.42 -7.46 -48.87
C HIS A 127 18.82 -8.30 -50.09
N ALA A 128 18.27 -8.03 -51.23
CA ALA A 128 18.22 -8.90 -52.41
C ALA A 128 19.54 -9.57 -52.87
N ASP A 129 20.69 -9.14 -52.37
CA ASP A 129 22.02 -9.65 -52.76
C ASP A 129 22.96 -10.00 -51.58
N ALA A 130 22.53 -9.81 -50.30
CA ALA A 130 23.36 -10.13 -49.15
C ALA A 130 22.61 -11.10 -48.23
N GLY A 131 23.17 -12.27 -47.97
CA GLY A 131 22.60 -13.28 -47.08
C GLY A 131 22.30 -12.72 -45.66
N ILE A 132 21.60 -13.47 -44.85
CA ILE A 132 21.22 -13.11 -43.45
C ILE A 132 22.45 -12.67 -42.67
N ASN A 133 22.54 -11.42 -42.26
CA ASN A 133 23.63 -10.89 -41.47
C ASN A 133 23.32 -11.05 -39.97
N ILE A 134 23.92 -12.03 -39.32
CA ILE A 134 23.71 -12.32 -37.88
C ILE A 134 24.09 -11.11 -37.00
N THR A 135 24.92 -10.19 -37.45
CA THR A 135 25.25 -8.97 -36.69
C THR A 135 24.04 -8.01 -36.57
N ASP A 136 23.11 -8.05 -37.54
CA ASP A 136 21.90 -7.21 -37.52
C ASP A 136 20.94 -7.68 -36.43
N ALA A 137 20.89 -8.99 -36.18
CA ALA A 137 20.20 -9.53 -35.02
C ALA A 137 20.75 -9.01 -33.69
N GLY A 138 22.09 -8.92 -33.57
CA GLY A 138 22.75 -8.34 -32.40
C GLY A 138 22.40 -6.85 -32.20
N ALA A 139 22.42 -6.08 -33.30
CA ALA A 139 22.02 -4.68 -33.26
C ALA A 139 20.55 -4.51 -32.86
N ALA A 140 19.64 -5.34 -33.42
CA ALA A 140 18.22 -5.36 -33.05
C ALA A 140 17.99 -5.67 -31.57
N LEU A 141 18.67 -6.71 -31.03
CA LEU A 141 18.58 -7.07 -29.60
C LEU A 141 19.11 -5.94 -28.70
N THR A 142 20.20 -5.27 -29.11
CA THR A 142 20.74 -4.13 -28.35
C THR A 142 19.78 -2.94 -28.38
N ALA A 143 19.17 -2.65 -29.54
CA ALA A 143 18.15 -1.62 -29.65
C ALA A 143 16.93 -1.93 -28.76
N MET A 144 16.49 -3.20 -28.73
CA MET A 144 15.43 -3.65 -27.82
C MET A 144 15.79 -3.50 -26.35
N ALA A 145 17.05 -3.66 -25.96
CA ALA A 145 17.51 -3.40 -24.60
C ALA A 145 17.45 -1.90 -24.25
N VAL A 146 17.79 -1.02 -25.19
CA VAL A 146 17.67 0.44 -25.03
C VAL A 146 16.22 0.87 -24.89
N LEU A 147 15.32 0.32 -25.70
CA LEU A 147 13.89 0.69 -25.77
C LEU A 147 13.01 -0.17 -24.85
N SER A 148 13.58 -1.05 -24.03
CA SER A 148 12.86 -2.05 -23.25
C SER A 148 11.75 -1.46 -22.36
N TRP A 149 11.98 -0.29 -21.77
CA TRP A 149 10.98 0.44 -20.99
C TRP A 149 9.76 0.84 -21.82
N GLY A 150 9.96 1.29 -23.05
CA GLY A 150 8.89 1.65 -24.01
C GLY A 150 8.18 0.39 -24.51
N VAL A 151 8.94 -0.65 -24.87
CA VAL A 151 8.39 -1.94 -25.30
C VAL A 151 7.52 -2.54 -24.20
N LEU A 152 7.98 -2.53 -22.94
CA LEU A 152 7.18 -3.00 -21.81
C LEU A 152 5.90 -2.19 -21.65
N ALA A 153 5.97 -0.87 -21.74
CA ALA A 153 4.78 -0.01 -21.62
C ALA A 153 3.76 -0.27 -22.75
N LEU A 154 4.22 -0.47 -23.99
CA LEU A 154 3.38 -0.84 -25.13
C LEU A 154 2.76 -2.24 -24.94
N CYS A 155 3.56 -3.22 -24.57
CA CYS A 155 3.06 -4.58 -24.27
C CYS A 155 2.03 -4.56 -23.13
N ASN A 156 2.29 -3.80 -22.06
CA ASN A 156 1.34 -3.67 -20.96
C ASN A 156 0.03 -3.00 -21.43
N ALA A 157 0.10 -1.96 -22.25
CA ALA A 157 -1.10 -1.32 -22.82
C ALA A 157 -1.87 -2.29 -23.72
N ALA A 158 -1.18 -3.00 -24.62
CA ALA A 158 -1.80 -3.98 -25.51
C ALA A 158 -2.45 -5.16 -24.76
N MET A 159 -1.86 -5.54 -23.59
CA MET A 159 -2.40 -6.63 -22.76
C MET A 159 -3.52 -6.17 -21.82
N GLN A 160 -3.77 -4.86 -21.67
CA GLN A 160 -4.82 -4.36 -20.75
C GLN A 160 -6.21 -4.98 -20.99
N PRO A 161 -6.73 -5.11 -22.23
CA PRO A 161 -8.03 -5.74 -22.46
C PRO A 161 -8.08 -7.18 -21.96
N VAL A 162 -7.00 -7.95 -22.17
CA VAL A 162 -6.88 -9.34 -21.70
C VAL A 162 -6.86 -9.40 -20.18
N GLU A 163 -6.07 -8.55 -19.53
CA GLU A 163 -6.00 -8.48 -18.07
C GLU A 163 -7.34 -8.05 -17.46
N LYS A 164 -8.02 -7.08 -18.09
CA LYS A 164 -9.36 -6.67 -17.67
C LYS A 164 -10.38 -7.80 -17.78
N SER A 165 -10.35 -8.57 -18.87
CA SER A 165 -11.22 -9.75 -19.06
C SER A 165 -10.95 -10.80 -17.99
N ILE A 166 -9.69 -11.10 -17.70
CA ILE A 166 -9.30 -12.05 -16.63
C ILE A 166 -9.76 -11.55 -15.26
N ASN A 167 -9.54 -10.26 -14.94
CA ASN A 167 -9.97 -9.69 -13.67
C ASN A 167 -11.50 -9.74 -13.55
N ASN A 168 -12.22 -9.38 -14.61
CA ASN A 168 -13.69 -9.45 -14.63
C ASN A 168 -14.20 -10.89 -14.41
N SER A 169 -13.52 -11.90 -14.97
CA SER A 169 -13.85 -13.31 -14.71
C SER A 169 -13.72 -13.66 -13.24
N TYR A 170 -12.64 -13.19 -12.57
CA TYR A 170 -12.46 -13.40 -11.13
C TYR A 170 -13.51 -12.65 -10.29
N VAL A 171 -13.83 -11.40 -10.66
CA VAL A 171 -14.88 -10.62 -9.99
C VAL A 171 -16.25 -11.29 -10.14
N ASN A 172 -16.60 -11.77 -11.34
CA ASN A 172 -17.86 -12.47 -11.57
C ASN A 172 -17.95 -13.77 -10.78
N ASP A 173 -16.83 -14.50 -10.66
CA ASP A 173 -16.77 -15.69 -9.82
C ASP A 173 -16.97 -15.36 -8.33
N ALA A 174 -16.37 -14.26 -7.84
CA ALA A 174 -16.59 -13.78 -6.47
C ALA A 174 -18.05 -13.36 -6.22
N ARG A 175 -18.68 -12.65 -7.17
CA ARG A 175 -20.12 -12.31 -7.09
C ARG A 175 -21.00 -13.55 -7.06
N ARG A 176 -20.67 -14.57 -7.86
CA ARG A 176 -21.38 -15.85 -7.86
C ARG A 176 -21.29 -16.51 -6.49
N ILE A 177 -20.07 -16.60 -5.90
CA ILE A 177 -19.86 -17.20 -4.57
C ILE A 177 -20.72 -16.49 -3.50
N ILE A 178 -20.72 -15.16 -3.46
CA ILE A 178 -21.56 -14.41 -2.52
C ILE A 178 -23.05 -14.63 -2.79
N GLY A 179 -23.46 -14.62 -4.07
CA GLY A 179 -24.86 -14.87 -4.46
C GLY A 179 -25.39 -16.27 -4.07
N GLU A 180 -24.50 -17.24 -3.94
CA GLU A 180 -24.82 -18.60 -3.46
C GLU A 180 -24.89 -18.69 -1.91
N MET A 181 -24.62 -17.57 -1.19
CA MET A 181 -24.61 -17.50 0.27
C MET A 181 -25.64 -16.48 0.81
N PRO A 182 -26.96 -16.72 0.67
CA PRO A 182 -28.00 -15.74 0.99
C PRO A 182 -28.07 -15.35 2.47
N SER A 183 -27.55 -16.17 3.38
CA SER A 183 -27.47 -15.90 4.82
C SER A 183 -26.18 -15.16 5.24
N LEU A 184 -25.23 -14.95 4.32
CA LEU A 184 -23.98 -14.28 4.60
C LEU A 184 -24.24 -12.79 4.89
N LYS A 185 -23.83 -12.33 6.07
CA LYS A 185 -23.84 -10.91 6.43
C LYS A 185 -22.51 -10.28 6.04
N VAL A 186 -22.52 -9.26 5.20
CA VAL A 186 -21.33 -8.54 4.77
C VAL A 186 -21.25 -7.18 5.46
N ILE A 187 -20.12 -6.92 6.12
CA ILE A 187 -19.82 -5.66 6.81
C ILE A 187 -18.68 -4.96 6.07
N GLY A 188 -18.96 -3.81 5.45
CA GLY A 188 -17.94 -2.96 4.88
C GLY A 188 -17.28 -2.08 5.94
N ILE A 189 -15.97 -1.92 5.89
CA ILE A 189 -15.24 -1.00 6.78
C ILE A 189 -14.38 -0.08 5.93
N THR A 190 -14.63 1.23 6.01
CA THR A 190 -13.83 2.24 5.34
C THR A 190 -13.43 3.38 6.27
N GLY A 191 -12.60 4.27 5.80
CA GLY A 191 -12.11 5.45 6.50
C GLY A 191 -10.72 5.86 6.01
N SER A 192 -10.33 7.07 6.31
CA SER A 192 -8.94 7.51 6.13
C SER A 192 -8.04 6.77 7.13
N TYR A 193 -8.48 6.67 8.38
CA TYR A 193 -7.74 6.05 9.49
C TYR A 193 -8.59 4.96 10.14
N GLY A 194 -7.99 4.09 10.94
CA GLY A 194 -8.69 3.14 11.81
C GLY A 194 -9.21 1.85 11.15
N LYS A 195 -9.37 1.78 9.83
CA LYS A 195 -9.96 0.62 9.11
C LYS A 195 -9.46 -0.74 9.58
N THR A 196 -8.15 -0.94 9.53
CA THR A 196 -7.53 -2.24 9.84
C THR A 196 -7.69 -2.60 11.32
N SER A 197 -7.49 -1.64 12.22
CA SER A 197 -7.69 -1.86 13.66
C SER A 197 -9.15 -2.21 13.96
N THR A 198 -10.10 -1.43 13.45
CA THR A 198 -11.55 -1.71 13.60
C THR A 198 -11.91 -3.08 13.05
N LYS A 199 -11.40 -3.47 11.89
CA LYS A 199 -11.60 -4.79 11.30
C LYS A 199 -11.13 -5.92 12.23
N HIS A 200 -9.92 -5.80 12.78
CA HIS A 200 -9.37 -6.80 13.68
C HIS A 200 -10.16 -6.89 14.99
N TYR A 201 -10.54 -5.74 15.57
CA TYR A 201 -11.33 -5.71 16.80
C TYR A 201 -12.72 -6.30 16.57
N LEU A 202 -13.40 -5.90 15.51
CA LEU A 202 -14.71 -6.44 15.14
C LEU A 202 -14.64 -7.94 14.87
N ASN A 203 -13.63 -8.41 14.14
CA ASN A 203 -13.43 -9.84 13.91
C ASN A 203 -13.29 -10.61 15.23
N ARG A 204 -12.48 -10.10 16.17
CA ARG A 204 -12.30 -10.76 17.47
C ARG A 204 -13.62 -10.85 18.25
N ILE A 205 -14.41 -9.77 18.26
CA ILE A 205 -15.68 -9.73 18.99
C ILE A 205 -16.73 -10.65 18.34
N LEU A 206 -16.91 -10.56 17.02
CA LEU A 206 -17.90 -11.36 16.30
C LEU A 206 -17.60 -12.86 16.31
N SER A 207 -16.30 -13.23 16.36
CA SER A 207 -15.87 -14.64 16.41
C SER A 207 -16.25 -15.35 17.70
N GLU A 208 -16.71 -14.63 18.73
CA GLU A 208 -17.29 -15.28 19.93
C GLU A 208 -18.67 -15.91 19.68
N GLN A 209 -19.29 -15.58 18.56
CA GLN A 209 -20.65 -16.03 18.27
C GLN A 209 -20.84 -16.57 16.85
N PHE A 210 -20.09 -16.08 15.88
CA PHE A 210 -20.28 -16.34 14.45
C PHE A 210 -19.01 -16.92 13.82
N ASN A 211 -19.20 -17.65 12.71
CA ASN A 211 -18.11 -18.02 11.82
C ASN A 211 -17.76 -16.83 10.93
N VAL A 212 -16.68 -16.12 11.29
CA VAL A 212 -16.28 -14.86 10.66
C VAL A 212 -15.08 -15.06 9.72
N VAL A 213 -15.15 -14.45 8.56
CA VAL A 213 -14.01 -14.26 7.66
C VAL A 213 -13.79 -12.76 7.50
N MET A 214 -12.53 -12.32 7.56
CA MET A 214 -12.16 -10.92 7.25
C MET A 214 -11.13 -10.86 6.13
N THR A 215 -11.07 -9.73 5.41
CA THR A 215 -9.99 -9.48 4.45
C THR A 215 -8.63 -9.51 5.17
N PRO A 216 -7.66 -10.36 4.71
CA PRO A 216 -6.37 -10.49 5.38
C PRO A 216 -5.49 -9.27 5.14
N GLY A 217 -4.66 -8.92 6.12
CA GLY A 217 -3.71 -7.80 6.03
C GLY A 217 -4.37 -6.52 5.52
N SER A 218 -3.86 -5.97 4.42
CA SER A 218 -4.38 -4.79 3.73
C SER A 218 -5.03 -5.13 2.37
N PHE A 219 -5.70 -6.28 2.24
CA PHE A 219 -6.43 -6.68 1.03
C PHE A 219 -7.73 -5.89 0.90
N ASN A 220 -7.61 -4.58 0.67
CA ASN A 220 -8.69 -3.61 0.67
C ASN A 220 -8.95 -2.98 -0.72
N THR A 221 -8.47 -3.62 -1.78
CA THR A 221 -8.73 -3.26 -3.18
C THR A 221 -9.70 -4.25 -3.81
N PRO A 222 -10.39 -3.92 -4.93
CA PRO A 222 -11.33 -4.84 -5.60
C PRO A 222 -10.75 -6.24 -5.81
N MET A 223 -9.51 -6.34 -6.30
CA MET A 223 -8.87 -7.64 -6.52
C MET A 223 -8.43 -8.34 -5.23
N GLY A 224 -8.04 -7.58 -4.19
CA GLY A 224 -7.72 -8.14 -2.86
C GLY A 224 -8.96 -8.75 -2.21
N VAL A 225 -10.09 -8.06 -2.28
CA VAL A 225 -11.40 -8.53 -1.80
C VAL A 225 -11.86 -9.74 -2.61
N THR A 226 -11.82 -9.66 -3.94
CA THR A 226 -12.14 -10.79 -4.85
C THR A 226 -11.33 -12.04 -4.50
N ARG A 227 -10.05 -11.88 -4.25
CA ARG A 227 -9.18 -12.99 -3.85
C ARG A 227 -9.60 -13.58 -2.50
N THR A 228 -9.91 -12.74 -1.51
CA THR A 228 -10.37 -13.20 -0.19
C THR A 228 -11.65 -14.02 -0.31
N ILE A 229 -12.63 -13.55 -1.08
CA ILE A 229 -13.89 -14.26 -1.32
C ILE A 229 -13.62 -15.66 -1.92
N ARG A 230 -12.82 -15.73 -2.96
CA ARG A 230 -12.56 -16.98 -3.69
C ARG A 230 -11.70 -17.99 -2.92
N GLU A 231 -10.78 -17.52 -2.07
CA GLU A 231 -9.84 -18.39 -1.34
C GLU A 231 -10.33 -18.73 0.07
N MET A 232 -11.07 -17.84 0.75
CA MET A 232 -11.32 -17.93 2.19
C MET A 232 -12.79 -18.14 2.56
N LEU A 233 -13.77 -17.62 1.81
CA LEU A 233 -15.18 -17.86 2.13
C LEU A 233 -15.54 -19.34 1.98
N LYS A 234 -16.30 -19.84 2.95
CA LYS A 234 -16.80 -21.22 2.98
C LYS A 234 -18.31 -21.20 3.17
N PRO A 235 -19.04 -22.26 2.76
CA PRO A 235 -20.50 -22.30 2.88
C PRO A 235 -21.05 -22.07 4.29
N TYR A 236 -20.23 -22.31 5.33
CA TYR A 236 -20.59 -22.11 6.74
C TYR A 236 -20.15 -20.74 7.27
N THR A 237 -19.58 -19.86 6.45
CA THR A 237 -19.24 -18.50 6.86
C THR A 237 -20.53 -17.71 7.05
N GLU A 238 -20.70 -17.09 8.23
CA GLU A 238 -21.90 -16.33 8.58
C GLU A 238 -21.68 -14.83 8.40
N ILE A 239 -20.44 -14.35 8.64
CA ILE A 239 -20.08 -12.93 8.51
C ILE A 239 -18.80 -12.77 7.70
N PHE A 240 -18.84 -11.84 6.73
CA PHE A 240 -17.68 -11.39 6.00
C PHE A 240 -17.37 -9.92 6.31
N ILE A 241 -16.22 -9.65 6.93
CA ILE A 241 -15.75 -8.29 7.21
C ILE A 241 -14.82 -7.85 6.07
N CYS A 242 -15.28 -6.88 5.29
CA CYS A 242 -14.59 -6.38 4.11
C CYS A 242 -13.96 -5.00 4.39
N GLU A 243 -12.63 -4.94 4.53
CA GLU A 243 -11.91 -3.66 4.56
C GLU A 243 -11.89 -3.06 3.15
N MET A 244 -12.32 -1.79 3.01
CA MET A 244 -12.44 -1.08 1.74
C MET A 244 -11.51 0.12 1.71
N GLY A 245 -10.46 0.03 0.88
CA GLY A 245 -9.50 1.10 0.63
C GLY A 245 -9.86 1.88 -0.62
N ALA A 246 -9.49 3.17 -0.66
CA ALA A 246 -9.68 4.00 -1.83
C ALA A 246 -8.53 4.99 -2.01
N LYS A 247 -8.20 5.29 -3.26
CA LYS A 247 -7.29 6.36 -3.70
C LYS A 247 -7.96 7.37 -4.63
N GLN A 248 -9.17 7.06 -5.14
CA GLN A 248 -9.97 7.92 -6.00
C GLN A 248 -11.46 7.63 -5.81
N ARG A 249 -12.30 8.52 -6.36
CA ARG A 249 -13.75 8.33 -6.36
C ARG A 249 -14.14 7.06 -7.14
N GLY A 250 -15.15 6.35 -6.62
CA GLY A 250 -15.66 5.11 -7.18
C GLY A 250 -14.95 3.85 -6.69
N ASP A 251 -13.78 3.96 -6.03
CA ASP A 251 -13.03 2.79 -5.57
C ASP A 251 -13.81 1.98 -4.51
N ILE A 252 -14.55 2.64 -3.61
CA ILE A 252 -15.39 1.98 -2.60
C ILE A 252 -16.63 1.37 -3.27
N ASN A 253 -17.27 2.13 -4.16
CA ASN A 253 -18.44 1.67 -4.89
C ASN A 253 -18.12 0.40 -5.70
N GLU A 254 -16.95 0.34 -6.36
CA GLU A 254 -16.51 -0.86 -7.08
C GLU A 254 -16.44 -2.10 -6.15
N ILE A 255 -16.00 -1.91 -4.90
CA ILE A 255 -15.97 -3.01 -3.92
C ILE A 255 -17.40 -3.35 -3.46
N CYS A 256 -18.25 -2.34 -3.20
CA CYS A 256 -19.64 -2.54 -2.82
C CYS A 256 -20.42 -3.33 -3.90
N ASP A 257 -20.18 -3.05 -5.17
CA ASP A 257 -20.76 -3.79 -6.31
C ASP A 257 -20.31 -5.26 -6.38
N ILE A 258 -19.22 -5.62 -5.71
CA ILE A 258 -18.74 -7.01 -5.64
C ILE A 258 -19.38 -7.74 -4.47
N VAL A 259 -19.43 -7.06 -3.29
CA VAL A 259 -19.74 -7.73 -2.01
C VAL A 259 -21.15 -7.49 -1.50
N HIS A 260 -21.86 -6.47 -2.00
CA HIS A 260 -23.20 -6.06 -1.60
C HIS A 260 -23.34 -5.97 -0.07
N PRO A 261 -22.66 -5.01 0.61
CA PRO A 261 -22.66 -4.95 2.06
C PRO A 261 -24.05 -4.59 2.60
N GLN A 262 -24.46 -5.24 3.68
CA GLN A 262 -25.68 -4.88 4.43
C GLN A 262 -25.37 -3.91 5.57
N TYR A 263 -24.14 -3.92 6.06
CA TYR A 263 -23.68 -3.09 7.18
C TYR A 263 -22.39 -2.37 6.84
N GLY A 264 -22.21 -1.18 7.40
CA GLY A 264 -21.04 -0.36 7.14
C GLY A 264 -20.43 0.26 8.40
N ILE A 265 -19.12 0.47 8.40
CA ILE A 265 -18.42 1.32 9.38
C ILE A 265 -17.61 2.35 8.63
N ILE A 266 -17.82 3.64 8.95
CA ILE A 266 -17.01 4.76 8.48
C ILE A 266 -16.21 5.28 9.67
N ALA A 267 -14.96 4.84 9.77
CA ALA A 267 -14.13 5.09 10.94
C ALA A 267 -13.60 6.53 11.03
N ALA A 268 -13.23 7.12 9.90
CA ALA A 268 -12.67 8.48 9.87
C ALA A 268 -12.67 9.06 8.45
N VAL A 269 -12.80 10.38 8.34
CA VAL A 269 -12.50 11.15 7.14
C VAL A 269 -11.48 12.22 7.49
N GLY A 270 -10.32 12.15 6.88
CA GLY A 270 -9.21 13.07 7.12
C GLY A 270 -8.21 13.05 5.97
N GLU A 271 -7.19 13.89 6.08
CA GLU A 271 -6.18 14.11 5.04
C GLU A 271 -5.32 12.87 4.83
N GLN A 272 -5.67 12.09 3.84
CA GLN A 272 -4.92 10.92 3.38
C GLN A 272 -5.02 10.83 1.86
N HIS A 273 -3.91 10.48 1.18
CA HIS A 273 -3.85 10.38 -0.28
C HIS A 273 -4.30 11.66 -1.01
N MET A 274 -4.02 12.84 -0.44
CA MET A 274 -4.47 14.13 -0.98
C MET A 274 -3.93 14.38 -2.40
N GLU A 275 -2.75 13.82 -2.74
CA GLU A 275 -2.22 13.89 -4.10
C GLU A 275 -3.20 13.35 -5.15
N SER A 276 -3.94 12.28 -4.81
CA SER A 276 -4.90 11.63 -5.73
C SER A 276 -6.33 12.14 -5.57
N PHE A 277 -6.79 12.41 -4.35
CA PHE A 277 -8.14 12.90 -4.09
C PHE A 277 -8.34 14.39 -4.42
N LYS A 278 -7.27 15.19 -4.35
CA LYS A 278 -7.23 16.64 -4.60
C LYS A 278 -7.95 17.49 -3.56
N SER A 279 -9.01 17.01 -2.92
CA SER A 279 -9.71 17.73 -1.86
C SER A 279 -10.26 16.78 -0.80
N ILE A 280 -10.53 17.32 0.40
CA ILE A 280 -11.07 16.55 1.52
C ILE A 280 -12.53 16.16 1.28
N GLU A 281 -13.28 16.96 0.52
CA GLU A 281 -14.65 16.67 0.11
C GLU A 281 -14.71 15.44 -0.80
N ASN A 282 -13.71 15.27 -1.67
CA ASN A 282 -13.59 14.05 -2.49
C ASN A 282 -13.26 12.83 -1.63
N VAL A 283 -12.45 12.99 -0.56
CA VAL A 283 -12.23 11.92 0.41
C VAL A 283 -13.54 11.56 1.10
N GLN A 284 -14.27 12.56 1.61
CA GLN A 284 -15.59 12.38 2.26
C GLN A 284 -16.55 11.63 1.33
N ARG A 285 -16.81 12.16 0.13
CA ARG A 285 -17.71 11.54 -0.85
C ARG A 285 -17.35 10.09 -1.14
N THR A 286 -16.06 9.81 -1.30
CA THR A 286 -15.60 8.43 -1.57
C THR A 286 -15.80 7.49 -0.38
N LYS A 287 -15.55 7.96 0.86
CA LYS A 287 -15.78 7.09 2.03
C LYS A 287 -17.27 6.83 2.25
N PHE A 288 -18.12 7.81 1.95
CA PHE A 288 -19.57 7.65 2.06
C PHE A 288 -20.20 6.83 0.93
N GLU A 289 -19.48 6.51 -0.16
CA GLU A 289 -19.92 5.50 -1.14
C GLU A 289 -20.33 4.18 -0.46
N LEU A 290 -19.71 3.83 0.69
CA LEU A 290 -20.12 2.67 1.47
C LEU A 290 -21.53 2.86 2.06
N ALA A 291 -21.79 3.97 2.73
CA ALA A 291 -23.11 4.24 3.34
C ALA A 291 -24.18 4.35 2.26
N ASP A 292 -23.88 5.06 1.17
CA ASP A 292 -24.79 5.27 0.03
C ASP A 292 -25.14 3.94 -0.68
N ALA A 293 -24.29 2.90 -0.58
CA ALA A 293 -24.52 1.56 -1.16
C ALA A 293 -25.28 0.59 -0.23
N LEU A 294 -25.55 0.95 1.03
CA LEU A 294 -26.24 0.07 1.96
C LEU A 294 -27.76 0.00 1.65
N PRO A 295 -28.40 -1.16 1.85
CA PRO A 295 -29.83 -1.30 1.70
C PRO A 295 -30.58 -0.62 2.85
N ALA A 296 -31.88 -0.34 2.65
CA ALA A 296 -32.73 0.36 3.63
C ALA A 296 -32.93 -0.41 4.94
N ASP A 297 -32.85 -1.74 4.91
CA ASP A 297 -32.92 -2.63 6.07
C ASP A 297 -31.56 -2.89 6.73
N GLY A 298 -30.49 -2.29 6.18
CA GLY A 298 -29.17 -2.29 6.76
C GLY A 298 -28.94 -1.18 7.78
N PHE A 299 -27.69 -0.99 8.17
CA PHE A 299 -27.28 0.17 8.96
C PHE A 299 -25.80 0.48 8.82
N CYS A 300 -25.42 1.73 9.08
CA CYS A 300 -24.02 2.12 9.20
C CYS A 300 -23.69 2.66 10.60
N VAL A 301 -22.42 2.54 10.97
CA VAL A 301 -21.83 3.08 12.21
C VAL A 301 -20.80 4.13 11.79
N VAL A 302 -20.96 5.38 12.22
CA VAL A 302 -20.13 6.50 11.78
C VAL A 302 -19.55 7.27 12.95
N ASN A 303 -18.34 7.79 12.77
CA ASN A 303 -17.55 8.44 13.82
C ASN A 303 -17.76 9.96 13.86
N ASP A 304 -18.50 10.45 14.81
CA ASP A 304 -18.78 11.89 14.97
C ASP A 304 -17.60 12.73 15.49
N ASP A 305 -16.51 12.12 15.94
CA ASP A 305 -15.30 12.85 16.32
C ASP A 305 -14.60 13.50 15.11
N PHE A 306 -14.97 13.09 13.88
CA PHE A 306 -14.42 13.66 12.65
C PHE A 306 -15.43 14.59 11.99
N PRO A 307 -15.15 15.90 11.86
CA PRO A 307 -16.11 16.87 11.31
C PRO A 307 -16.66 16.51 9.93
N TYR A 308 -15.82 15.94 9.07
CA TYR A 308 -16.26 15.48 7.73
C TYR A 308 -17.08 14.18 7.75
N VAL A 309 -17.16 13.49 8.88
CA VAL A 309 -18.11 12.39 9.08
C VAL A 309 -19.39 12.93 9.71
N ALA A 310 -19.27 13.73 10.78
CA ALA A 310 -20.39 14.31 11.51
C ALA A 310 -21.33 15.15 10.63
N ASN A 311 -20.76 15.92 9.69
CA ASN A 311 -21.50 16.84 8.81
C ASN A 311 -22.16 16.16 7.59
N ARG A 312 -22.03 14.83 7.43
CA ARG A 312 -22.66 14.10 6.32
C ARG A 312 -23.86 13.31 6.81
N GLU A 313 -25.01 13.62 6.27
CA GLU A 313 -26.24 12.88 6.50
C GLU A 313 -26.29 11.60 5.65
N VAL A 314 -26.97 10.57 6.17
CA VAL A 314 -27.19 9.28 5.50
C VAL A 314 -28.68 9.00 5.58
N ASP A 315 -29.37 9.01 4.42
CA ASP A 315 -30.82 8.99 4.33
C ASP A 315 -31.39 7.65 3.85
N ASN A 316 -30.55 6.83 3.21
CA ASN A 316 -30.97 5.57 2.58
C ASN A 316 -30.99 4.37 3.55
N THR A 317 -30.34 4.49 4.70
CA THR A 317 -30.24 3.42 5.71
C THR A 317 -30.15 4.00 7.12
N SER A 318 -30.35 3.17 8.13
CA SER A 318 -30.19 3.59 9.54
C SER A 318 -28.71 3.96 9.82
N CYS A 319 -28.50 5.11 10.45
CA CYS A 319 -27.19 5.63 10.78
C CYS A 319 -27.01 5.74 12.29
N LEU A 320 -26.03 5.02 12.84
CA LEU A 320 -25.68 5.04 14.26
C LEU A 320 -24.38 5.84 14.43
N ARG A 321 -24.42 6.86 15.26
CA ARG A 321 -23.32 7.77 15.50
C ARG A 321 -22.60 7.42 16.78
N TYR A 322 -21.26 7.38 16.73
CA TYR A 322 -20.45 7.16 17.92
C TYR A 322 -19.35 8.22 18.05
N ALA A 323 -18.94 8.47 19.29
CA ALA A 323 -17.85 9.40 19.59
C ALA A 323 -17.12 9.01 20.89
N VAL A 324 -15.86 9.37 20.96
CA VAL A 324 -15.05 9.37 22.20
C VAL A 324 -15.06 10.75 22.82
N GLN A 325 -14.99 11.80 22.00
CA GLN A 325 -15.24 13.20 22.41
C GLN A 325 -16.75 13.40 22.48
N ALA A 326 -17.31 13.71 23.63
CA ALA A 326 -18.75 13.80 23.82
C ALA A 326 -19.39 14.81 22.85
N THR A 327 -20.01 14.33 21.81
CA THR A 327 -20.78 15.14 20.87
C THR A 327 -22.28 15.04 21.16
N ALA A 328 -23.03 16.10 20.92
CA ALA A 328 -24.47 16.16 21.20
C ALA A 328 -25.29 15.18 20.34
N ASN A 329 -24.74 14.69 19.23
CA ASN A 329 -25.43 13.85 18.23
C ASN A 329 -25.11 12.37 18.35
N ALA A 330 -24.09 11.97 19.13
CA ALA A 330 -23.66 10.59 19.22
C ALA A 330 -24.70 9.71 19.93
N ASP A 331 -25.01 8.56 19.33
CA ASP A 331 -25.89 7.54 19.91
C ASP A 331 -25.15 6.69 20.95
N TYR A 332 -23.82 6.53 20.77
CA TYR A 332 -22.94 5.81 21.69
C TYR A 332 -21.66 6.60 21.93
N THR A 333 -21.23 6.65 23.19
CA THR A 333 -19.99 7.34 23.58
C THR A 333 -19.14 6.47 24.48
N ALA A 334 -17.80 6.63 24.41
CA ALA A 334 -16.90 6.11 25.42
C ALA A 334 -16.71 7.17 26.52
N ARG A 335 -16.94 6.80 27.76
CA ARG A 335 -16.83 7.66 28.94
C ARG A 335 -15.97 7.01 30.02
N ASN A 336 -15.57 7.81 31.02
CA ASN A 336 -14.78 7.33 32.17
C ASN A 336 -13.54 6.55 31.72
N ILE A 337 -12.81 7.12 30.72
CA ILE A 337 -11.63 6.47 30.13
C ILE A 337 -10.46 6.60 31.09
N GLU A 338 -9.99 5.47 31.61
CA GLU A 338 -8.87 5.38 32.52
C GLU A 338 -7.74 4.59 31.83
N TYR A 339 -6.58 5.24 31.64
CA TYR A 339 -5.39 4.62 31.06
C TYR A 339 -4.47 4.12 32.16
N SER A 340 -3.97 2.88 32.03
CA SER A 340 -3.02 2.27 32.95
C SER A 340 -1.86 1.59 32.21
N GLU A 341 -0.85 1.12 32.96
CA GLU A 341 0.24 0.30 32.39
C GLU A 341 -0.24 -1.06 31.83
N HIS A 342 -1.45 -1.48 32.20
CA HIS A 342 -2.04 -2.76 31.79
C HIS A 342 -3.05 -2.63 30.64
N GLY A 343 -3.40 -1.41 30.26
CA GLY A 343 -4.39 -1.13 29.21
C GLY A 343 -5.34 0.00 29.58
N THR A 344 -6.54 -0.06 29.06
CA THR A 344 -7.55 0.99 29.20
C THR A 344 -8.87 0.39 29.70
N ARG A 345 -9.48 1.05 30.69
CA ARG A 345 -10.86 0.81 31.13
C ARG A 345 -11.74 1.96 30.68
N PHE A 346 -12.95 1.67 30.23
CA PHE A 346 -13.91 2.69 29.83
C PHE A 346 -15.34 2.16 29.85
N ASP A 347 -16.31 3.07 29.89
CA ASP A 347 -17.73 2.77 29.82
C ASP A 347 -18.27 3.10 28.43
N VAL A 348 -19.09 2.21 27.86
CA VAL A 348 -19.94 2.51 26.69
C VAL A 348 -21.25 3.06 27.22
N ALA A 349 -21.57 4.30 26.86
CA ALA A 349 -22.82 4.95 27.23
C ALA A 349 -23.71 5.19 26.01
N ASP A 350 -25.01 5.08 26.20
CA ASP A 350 -26.02 5.42 25.18
C ASP A 350 -26.30 6.94 25.12
N LYS A 351 -27.12 7.36 24.16
CA LYS A 351 -27.52 8.76 23.95
C LYS A 351 -28.18 9.41 25.19
N LYS A 352 -28.81 8.62 26.06
CA LYS A 352 -29.41 9.11 27.30
C LYS A 352 -28.41 9.26 28.44
N GLY A 353 -27.16 8.86 28.19
CA GLY A 353 -26.06 8.88 29.15
C GLY A 353 -26.03 7.67 30.10
N GLY A 354 -26.91 6.67 29.89
CA GLY A 354 -26.88 5.41 30.61
C GLY A 354 -25.70 4.55 30.22
N THR A 355 -25.00 3.98 31.21
CA THR A 355 -23.94 3.00 30.94
C THR A 355 -24.54 1.70 30.42
N VAL A 356 -24.23 1.36 29.17
CA VAL A 356 -24.64 0.11 28.52
C VAL A 356 -23.75 -1.04 28.96
N MET A 357 -22.44 -0.81 29.00
CA MET A 357 -21.44 -1.78 29.52
C MET A 357 -20.13 -1.10 29.88
N SER A 358 -19.43 -1.66 30.85
CA SER A 358 -18.04 -1.32 31.17
C SER A 358 -17.11 -2.32 30.51
N LEU A 359 -16.02 -1.83 29.93
CA LEU A 359 -15.04 -2.60 29.15
C LEU A 359 -13.63 -2.37 29.68
N GLU A 360 -12.82 -3.42 29.62
CA GLU A 360 -11.40 -3.36 29.91
C GLU A 360 -10.63 -4.02 28.78
N THR A 361 -9.57 -3.36 28.31
CA THR A 361 -8.78 -3.79 27.14
C THR A 361 -7.29 -3.53 27.37
N ARG A 362 -6.44 -4.29 26.71
CA ARG A 362 -4.98 -4.06 26.68
C ARG A 362 -4.56 -2.95 25.70
N LEU A 363 -5.51 -2.42 24.94
CA LEU A 363 -5.25 -1.34 24.00
C LEU A 363 -5.00 -0.02 24.75
N VAL A 364 -4.13 0.81 24.20
CA VAL A 364 -3.84 2.16 24.70
C VAL A 364 -4.03 3.18 23.60
N GLY A 365 -4.33 4.41 24.01
CA GLY A 365 -4.55 5.53 23.10
C GLY A 365 -6.00 5.66 22.61
N GLU A 366 -6.44 6.90 22.52
CA GLU A 366 -7.83 7.27 22.20
C GLU A 366 -8.29 6.73 20.84
N CYS A 367 -7.39 6.72 19.82
CA CYS A 367 -7.71 6.17 18.51
C CYS A 367 -8.08 4.68 18.57
N ASN A 368 -7.43 3.91 19.45
CA ASN A 368 -7.77 2.50 19.62
C ASN A 368 -9.11 2.33 20.34
N ILE A 369 -9.42 3.20 21.31
CA ILE A 369 -10.73 3.19 21.97
C ILE A 369 -11.83 3.59 21.00
N SER A 370 -11.61 4.60 20.16
CA SER A 370 -12.56 4.99 19.09
C SER A 370 -12.81 3.86 18.10
N ASN A 371 -11.77 3.20 17.61
CA ASN A 371 -11.88 2.04 16.71
C ASN A 371 -12.58 0.84 17.39
N LEU A 372 -12.33 0.63 18.67
CA LEU A 372 -12.95 -0.43 19.46
C LEU A 372 -14.43 -0.13 19.71
N LEU A 373 -14.78 1.11 20.02
CA LEU A 373 -16.17 1.53 20.20
C LEU A 373 -17.01 1.27 18.93
N ALA A 374 -16.48 1.58 17.75
CA ALA A 374 -17.14 1.24 16.48
C ALA A 374 -17.44 -0.27 16.36
N ALA A 375 -16.44 -1.10 16.68
CA ALA A 375 -16.57 -2.56 16.64
C ALA A 375 -17.60 -3.07 17.67
N VAL A 376 -17.61 -2.51 18.88
CA VAL A 376 -18.55 -2.86 19.95
C VAL A 376 -19.98 -2.48 19.54
N VAL A 377 -20.19 -1.26 19.04
CA VAL A 377 -21.53 -0.80 18.57
C VAL A 377 -22.06 -1.70 17.46
N MET A 378 -21.24 -2.04 16.47
CA MET A 378 -21.59 -2.97 15.39
C MET A 378 -21.96 -4.35 15.95
N ALA A 379 -21.16 -4.90 16.84
CA ALA A 379 -21.38 -6.23 17.44
C ALA A 379 -22.66 -6.27 18.29
N MET A 380 -22.92 -5.22 19.10
CA MET A 380 -24.15 -5.08 19.87
C MET A 380 -25.40 -5.11 18.96
N LYS A 381 -25.35 -4.37 17.85
CA LYS A 381 -26.46 -4.31 16.88
C LYS A 381 -26.66 -5.61 16.11
N LEU A 382 -25.62 -6.40 15.95
CA LEU A 382 -25.70 -7.75 15.37
C LEU A 382 -26.11 -8.82 16.40
N GLY A 383 -26.39 -8.43 17.64
CA GLY A 383 -26.94 -9.31 18.67
C GLY A 383 -25.90 -10.14 19.45
N VAL A 384 -24.63 -9.69 19.48
CA VAL A 384 -23.64 -10.35 20.34
C VAL A 384 -23.93 -10.00 21.81
N PRO A 385 -24.05 -10.99 22.71
CA PRO A 385 -24.29 -10.76 24.14
C PRO A 385 -23.17 -9.95 24.82
N ALA A 386 -23.53 -9.14 25.81
CA ALA A 386 -22.60 -8.22 26.47
C ALA A 386 -21.44 -8.95 27.19
N ASP A 387 -21.67 -10.14 27.74
CA ASP A 387 -20.63 -10.97 28.37
C ASP A 387 -19.58 -11.44 27.35
N LYS A 388 -20.02 -11.88 26.17
CA LYS A 388 -19.13 -12.25 25.05
C LYS A 388 -18.33 -11.05 24.55
N ILE A 389 -18.97 -9.86 24.44
CA ILE A 389 -18.28 -8.62 24.07
C ILE A 389 -17.20 -8.28 25.09
N ARG A 390 -17.51 -8.28 26.40
CA ARG A 390 -16.53 -8.00 27.46
C ARG A 390 -15.36 -8.97 27.42
N TYR A 391 -15.64 -10.25 27.28
CA TYR A 391 -14.60 -11.28 27.17
C TYR A 391 -13.72 -11.02 25.95
N ALA A 392 -14.31 -10.88 24.76
CA ALA A 392 -13.54 -10.64 23.53
C ALA A 392 -12.66 -9.40 23.63
N VAL A 393 -13.21 -8.28 24.17
CA VAL A 393 -12.49 -7.01 24.32
C VAL A 393 -11.30 -7.14 25.25
N SER A 394 -11.40 -7.91 26.34
CA SER A 394 -10.28 -8.18 27.25
C SER A 394 -9.14 -9.01 26.60
N GLN A 395 -9.48 -9.75 25.54
CA GLN A 395 -8.53 -10.60 24.80
C GLN A 395 -8.01 -9.97 23.50
N ILE A 396 -8.43 -8.73 23.16
CA ILE A 396 -7.96 -8.05 21.98
C ILE A 396 -6.47 -7.73 22.09
N GLU A 397 -5.72 -8.17 21.10
CA GLU A 397 -4.31 -7.85 20.94
C GLU A 397 -4.10 -6.62 20.08
N GLN A 398 -2.97 -5.95 20.26
CA GLN A 398 -2.59 -4.81 19.43
C GLN A 398 -2.30 -5.27 18.00
N VAL A 399 -2.77 -4.48 17.03
CA VAL A 399 -2.51 -4.75 15.62
C VAL A 399 -1.07 -4.33 15.28
N GLU A 400 -0.33 -5.23 14.64
CA GLU A 400 1.07 -5.00 14.27
C GLU A 400 1.24 -3.73 13.43
N HIS A 401 2.25 -2.93 13.73
CA HIS A 401 2.54 -1.63 13.11
C HIS A 401 1.40 -0.59 13.20
N ARG A 402 0.50 -0.71 14.19
CA ARG A 402 -0.61 0.21 14.45
C ARG A 402 -0.64 0.61 15.91
N LEU A 403 0.16 1.60 16.26
CA LEU A 403 0.36 2.04 17.64
C LEU A 403 0.66 0.83 18.57
N ASN A 404 1.47 -0.10 18.06
CA ASN A 404 1.77 -1.36 18.75
C ASN A 404 2.89 -1.16 19.75
N MET A 405 2.58 -1.35 21.03
CA MET A 405 3.52 -1.19 22.13
C MET A 405 4.20 -2.51 22.44
N LYS A 406 5.53 -2.57 22.26
CA LYS A 406 6.37 -3.74 22.52
C LYS A 406 7.37 -3.41 23.64
N ARG A 407 7.47 -4.25 24.65
CA ARG A 407 8.52 -4.15 25.68
C ARG A 407 9.67 -5.08 25.31
N THR A 408 10.88 -4.55 25.26
CA THR A 408 12.09 -5.33 25.00
C THR A 408 12.64 -5.91 26.32
N PRO A 409 13.42 -7.01 26.29
CA PRO A 409 14.09 -7.55 27.47
C PRO A 409 15.03 -6.53 28.16
N GLY A 410 15.53 -5.53 27.41
CA GLY A 410 16.37 -4.45 27.93
C GLY A 410 15.61 -3.30 28.61
N GLY A 411 14.28 -3.43 28.83
CA GLY A 411 13.47 -2.40 29.48
C GLY A 411 13.06 -1.23 28.58
N VAL A 412 13.39 -1.29 27.27
CA VAL A 412 12.94 -0.28 26.29
C VAL A 412 11.53 -0.60 25.85
N THR A 413 10.66 0.40 25.87
CA THR A 413 9.32 0.33 25.27
C THR A 413 9.37 0.91 23.86
N ILE A 414 8.95 0.13 22.87
CA ILE A 414 8.85 0.55 21.46
C ILE A 414 7.38 0.74 21.12
N ILE A 415 7.01 1.94 20.64
CA ILE A 415 5.70 2.23 20.06
C ILE A 415 5.87 2.16 18.55
N ASP A 416 5.36 1.11 17.94
CA ASP A 416 5.48 0.82 16.51
C ASP A 416 4.20 1.26 15.77
N ASP A 417 4.27 2.40 15.03
CA ASP A 417 3.20 2.92 14.17
C ASP A 417 3.70 3.12 12.72
N ALA A 418 4.52 2.18 12.25
CA ALA A 418 5.30 2.32 11.01
C ALA A 418 4.57 1.93 9.73
N PHE A 419 3.29 1.52 9.75
CA PHE A 419 2.62 1.01 8.55
C PHE A 419 2.32 2.09 7.52
N ASN A 420 1.62 3.17 7.92
CA ASN A 420 1.25 4.28 7.03
C ASN A 420 1.03 5.55 7.86
N SER A 421 2.09 6.33 7.98
CA SER A 421 2.08 7.57 8.75
C SER A 421 1.12 8.59 8.12
N ASN A 422 0.34 9.27 8.96
CA ASN A 422 -0.62 10.29 8.57
C ASN A 422 -0.75 11.33 9.69
N PRO A 423 -1.27 12.55 9.43
CA PRO A 423 -1.24 13.64 10.41
C PRO A 423 -1.90 13.30 11.75
N HIS A 424 -3.05 12.65 11.71
CA HIS A 424 -3.79 12.28 12.93
C HIS A 424 -3.08 11.17 13.70
N GLY A 425 -2.72 10.07 13.03
CA GLY A 425 -2.04 8.93 13.66
C GLY A 425 -0.68 9.29 14.24
N SER A 426 0.12 10.07 13.50
CA SER A 426 1.45 10.52 13.96
C SER A 426 1.37 11.41 15.20
N ARG A 427 0.39 12.33 15.24
CA ARG A 427 0.13 13.15 16.42
C ARG A 427 -0.23 12.27 17.62
N MET A 428 -1.17 11.34 17.46
CA MET A 428 -1.57 10.45 18.54
C MET A 428 -0.46 9.53 19.03
N ALA A 429 0.43 9.07 18.16
CA ALA A 429 1.59 8.29 18.55
C ALA A 429 2.54 9.11 19.44
N LEU A 430 2.76 10.40 19.12
CA LEU A 430 3.52 11.31 19.94
C LEU A 430 2.82 11.60 21.27
N ASP A 431 1.50 11.81 21.28
CA ASP A 431 0.72 12.03 22.50
C ASP A 431 0.78 10.84 23.46
N VAL A 432 0.80 9.60 22.93
CA VAL A 432 1.03 8.39 23.72
C VAL A 432 2.46 8.36 24.26
N LEU A 433 3.45 8.70 23.43
CA LEU A 433 4.86 8.78 23.85
C LEU A 433 5.08 9.87 24.93
N ALA A 434 4.43 11.01 24.81
CA ALA A 434 4.50 12.10 25.77
C ALA A 434 4.02 11.71 27.18
N ARG A 435 3.07 10.77 27.28
CA ARG A 435 2.56 10.24 28.56
C ARG A 435 3.51 9.22 29.23
N MET A 436 4.57 8.78 28.53
CA MET A 436 5.59 7.90 29.13
C MET A 436 6.51 8.70 30.05
N THR A 437 6.41 8.45 31.34
CA THR A 437 7.13 9.24 32.36
C THR A 437 8.49 8.66 32.75
N ARG A 438 8.79 7.45 32.30
CA ARG A 438 10.06 6.76 32.65
C ARG A 438 10.98 6.70 31.44
N GLY A 439 12.21 7.17 31.59
CA GLY A 439 13.24 7.14 30.55
C GLY A 439 13.15 8.28 29.55
N LYS A 440 14.00 8.23 28.52
CA LYS A 440 14.02 9.20 27.41
C LYS A 440 12.98 8.84 26.36
N ARG A 441 12.28 9.84 25.87
CA ARG A 441 11.31 9.73 24.77
C ARG A 441 12.04 10.01 23.47
N ILE A 442 12.12 9.02 22.60
CA ILE A 442 12.85 9.08 21.35
C ILE A 442 11.88 8.81 20.19
N VAL A 443 11.85 9.69 19.20
CA VAL A 443 11.13 9.45 17.95
C VAL A 443 12.11 9.15 16.81
N VAL A 444 11.78 8.15 15.98
CA VAL A 444 12.50 7.83 14.74
C VAL A 444 11.49 7.89 13.60
N THR A 445 11.64 8.85 12.69
CA THR A 445 10.62 9.09 11.65
C THR A 445 11.19 9.54 10.30
N PRO A 446 10.63 9.06 9.18
CA PRO A 446 10.87 9.63 7.85
C PRO A 446 9.85 10.72 7.49
N GLY A 447 8.92 11.04 8.40
CA GLY A 447 7.76 11.90 8.14
C GLY A 447 6.64 11.19 7.36
N MET A 448 5.72 11.99 6.85
CA MET A 448 4.49 11.57 6.18
C MET A 448 4.59 11.84 4.68
N ILE A 449 3.95 11.00 3.86
CA ILE A 449 3.96 11.08 2.40
C ILE A 449 2.54 11.10 1.80
N GLU A 450 2.42 11.39 0.51
CA GLU A 450 1.14 11.43 -0.24
C GLU A 450 0.15 12.52 0.25
N LEU A 451 0.66 13.62 0.83
CA LEU A 451 -0.16 14.72 1.36
C LEU A 451 -0.44 15.85 0.33
N GLY A 452 0.08 15.71 -0.91
CA GLY A 452 -0.12 16.69 -1.98
C GLY A 452 0.48 18.05 -1.66
N ASP A 453 -0.24 19.13 -1.95
CA ASP A 453 0.24 20.51 -1.74
C ASP A 453 0.48 20.86 -0.25
N ARG A 454 -0.09 20.06 0.66
CA ARG A 454 0.11 20.23 2.11
C ARG A 454 1.28 19.43 2.68
N GLN A 455 2.06 18.75 1.82
CA GLN A 455 3.17 17.88 2.23
C GLN A 455 4.16 18.58 3.17
N GLN A 456 4.60 19.79 2.82
CA GLN A 456 5.54 20.56 3.61
C GLN A 456 4.91 21.04 4.93
N ALA A 457 3.76 21.72 4.85
CA ALA A 457 3.11 22.31 6.04
C ALA A 457 2.73 21.28 7.11
N LEU A 458 2.25 20.08 6.69
CA LEU A 458 1.86 19.03 7.63
C LEU A 458 3.07 18.35 8.26
N ASN A 459 4.20 18.20 7.53
CA ASN A 459 5.44 17.70 8.12
C ASN A 459 6.13 18.74 9.01
N GLU A 460 6.01 20.03 8.71
CA GLU A 460 6.47 21.12 9.60
C GLU A 460 5.68 21.12 10.91
N ALA A 461 4.34 21.08 10.86
CA ALA A 461 3.50 20.96 12.05
C ALA A 461 3.79 19.68 12.87
N PHE A 462 4.14 18.59 12.21
CA PHE A 462 4.58 17.36 12.87
C PHE A 462 5.93 17.57 13.58
N GLY A 463 6.86 18.32 12.97
CA GLY A 463 8.13 18.73 13.58
C GLY A 463 7.93 19.59 14.83
N GLU A 464 7.01 20.56 14.80
CA GLU A 464 6.64 21.38 15.97
C GLU A 464 6.14 20.47 17.12
N HIS A 465 5.24 19.53 16.83
CA HIS A 465 4.73 18.60 17.85
C HIS A 465 5.79 17.62 18.38
N ILE A 466 6.74 17.20 17.54
CA ILE A 466 7.92 16.42 18.00
C ILE A 466 8.69 17.20 19.06
N ALA A 467 8.98 18.47 18.80
CA ALA A 467 9.74 19.31 19.72
C ALA A 467 9.07 19.49 21.09
N GLU A 468 7.74 19.49 21.14
CA GLU A 468 6.97 19.61 22.38
C GLU A 468 6.91 18.30 23.18
N THR A 469 7.10 17.15 22.51
CA THR A 469 6.73 15.85 23.09
C THR A 469 7.90 14.91 23.39
N VAL A 470 9.04 15.05 22.70
CA VAL A 470 10.16 14.09 22.83
C VAL A 470 11.44 14.73 23.32
N ASP A 471 12.33 13.90 23.83
CA ASP A 471 13.65 14.32 24.32
C ASP A 471 14.73 14.19 23.24
N VAL A 472 14.54 13.29 22.25
CA VAL A 472 15.46 13.07 21.12
C VAL A 472 14.65 12.80 19.85
N ALA A 473 15.02 13.47 18.75
CA ALA A 473 14.41 13.29 17.44
C ALA A 473 15.44 12.76 16.43
N ILE A 474 15.13 11.64 15.77
CA ILE A 474 15.93 11.05 14.69
C ILE A 474 15.13 11.13 13.39
N VAL A 475 15.51 12.04 12.51
CA VAL A 475 14.85 12.28 11.22
C VAL A 475 15.57 11.48 10.14
N VAL A 476 14.84 10.57 9.47
CA VAL A 476 15.40 9.60 8.53
C VAL A 476 15.06 9.94 7.09
N GLY A 477 16.07 9.93 6.21
CA GLY A 477 15.91 10.15 4.77
C GLY A 477 15.85 11.63 4.41
N GLN A 478 15.72 11.93 3.10
CA GLN A 478 15.85 13.30 2.58
C GLN A 478 14.51 13.97 2.26
N TYR A 479 13.46 13.16 1.99
CA TYR A 479 12.23 13.66 1.36
C TYR A 479 11.43 14.66 2.21
N ASN A 480 11.31 14.44 3.53
CA ASN A 480 10.59 15.33 4.45
C ASN A 480 11.50 16.00 5.47
N ARG A 481 12.82 15.81 5.34
CA ARG A 481 13.84 16.25 6.29
C ARG A 481 13.69 17.72 6.63
N ASP A 482 13.74 18.57 5.60
CA ASP A 482 13.80 20.01 5.77
C ASP A 482 12.55 20.54 6.48
N ALA A 483 11.36 20.05 6.10
CA ALA A 483 10.10 20.44 6.73
C ALA A 483 10.04 20.03 8.21
N ILE A 484 10.45 18.81 8.56
CA ILE A 484 10.43 18.34 9.96
C ILE A 484 11.45 19.10 10.79
N VAL A 485 12.67 19.30 10.28
CA VAL A 485 13.73 20.04 10.96
C VAL A 485 13.33 21.49 11.16
N GLU A 486 12.72 22.14 10.16
CA GLU A 486 12.18 23.49 10.28
C GLU A 486 11.12 23.60 11.37
N GLY A 487 10.16 22.65 11.41
CA GLY A 487 9.16 22.60 12.47
C GLY A 487 9.75 22.42 13.87
N ILE A 488 10.74 21.52 14.03
CA ILE A 488 11.42 21.31 15.31
C ILE A 488 12.13 22.62 15.77
N LYS A 489 12.86 23.27 14.87
CA LYS A 489 13.60 24.51 15.19
C LYS A 489 12.68 25.70 15.49
N LYS A 490 11.52 25.76 14.83
CA LYS A 490 10.55 26.85 15.02
C LYS A 490 9.97 26.86 16.44
N SER A 491 9.95 25.73 17.14
CA SER A 491 9.52 25.67 18.55
C SER A 491 10.41 26.49 19.49
N GLY A 492 11.69 26.68 19.13
CA GLY A 492 12.68 27.40 19.92
C GLY A 492 13.06 26.79 21.27
N THR A 493 12.49 25.64 21.61
CA THR A 493 12.68 24.98 22.93
C THR A 493 13.45 23.66 22.82
N PHE A 494 13.62 23.12 21.62
CA PHE A 494 14.28 21.81 21.41
C PHE A 494 15.81 21.99 21.33
N ASN A 495 16.56 21.14 22.05
CA ASN A 495 18.00 21.16 22.02
C ASN A 495 18.55 20.58 20.70
N ASP A 496 19.32 21.38 19.95
CA ASP A 496 19.89 20.97 18.66
C ASP A 496 20.79 19.72 18.76
N ASP A 497 21.46 19.47 19.89
CA ASP A 497 22.28 18.27 20.14
C ASP A 497 21.44 16.98 20.16
N ASN A 498 20.14 17.10 20.39
CA ASN A 498 19.20 15.98 20.41
C ASN A 498 18.47 15.78 19.07
N LEU A 499 18.75 16.62 18.07
CA LEU A 499 18.23 16.48 16.71
C LEU A 499 19.25 15.75 15.83
N ILE A 500 18.98 14.50 15.55
CA ILE A 500 19.84 13.63 14.74
C ILE A 500 19.22 13.45 13.36
N VAL A 501 20.00 13.73 12.30
CA VAL A 501 19.56 13.61 10.92
C VAL A 501 20.40 12.55 10.21
N VAL A 502 19.76 11.55 9.63
CA VAL A 502 20.42 10.41 8.96
C VAL A 502 19.81 10.13 7.59
N ASP A 503 20.60 9.56 6.68
CA ASP A 503 20.12 9.27 5.32
C ASP A 503 19.36 7.94 5.24
N SER A 504 19.59 7.03 6.17
CA SER A 504 18.98 5.71 6.15
C SER A 504 18.59 5.23 7.55
N PHE A 505 17.61 4.32 7.60
CA PHE A 505 17.23 3.68 8.87
C PHE A 505 18.35 2.81 9.47
N ALA A 506 19.30 2.35 8.63
CA ALA A 506 20.45 1.60 9.12
C ALA A 506 21.41 2.47 9.94
N GLU A 507 21.52 3.76 9.62
CA GLU A 507 22.31 4.74 10.37
C GLU A 507 21.61 5.19 11.65
N ALA A 508 20.27 5.14 11.68
CA ALA A 508 19.48 5.48 12.87
C ALA A 508 19.53 4.41 13.97
N ARG A 509 20.06 3.22 13.67
CA ARG A 509 20.13 2.03 14.54
C ARG A 509 21.45 1.95 15.29
#